data_51c7d3e39d43de7fe19a6a53bd934bc4
#
_entry.id   51c7d3e39d43de7fe19a6a53bd934bc4
#
_cell.length_a   1.000
_cell.length_b   1.000
_cell.length_c   1.000
_cell.angle_alpha   90.00
_cell.angle_beta   90.00
_cell.angle_gamma   90.00
#
_symmetry.space_group_name_H-M   'P 1'
#
loop_
_entity.id
_entity.type
_entity.pdbx_description
1 polymer ?
#
loop_
_entity_poly.entity_id
_entity_poly.type
_entity_poly.pdbx_seq_one_letter_code
_entity_poly.pdbx_strand_id
1 'polypeptide(L)'
;TAAPPSWVLKKYPDMLAVDSEGRLREFGSRRHYCFSHEGYREQCSIIVRQLAERYGSNPYIEAWQTDNEYGCHDTTISYSSSALKSFQHWLAKVYGNDVNKLNEDWGNVFWSMEYQSYDEIRLPNLTVTEPNPSHALAFRRFTSSQVSSFNRIQTEIIREYSSAPIIHNFMGRITDFDHFEVGEDLDIASWDSYPLGFLLDRAG
;
A
#
# COMPACT_ATOMS: atom_id res chain seq x y z
N THR A 1 -1.07 11.09 2.38
CA THR A 1 -2.07 11.92 1.71
C THR A 1 -2.47 11.36 0.36
N ALA A 2 -3.77 11.24 0.09
CA ALA A 2 -4.30 10.59 -1.11
C ALA A 2 -4.00 11.34 -2.44
N ALA A 3 -3.62 12.60 -2.38
CA ALA A 3 -3.44 13.46 -3.55
C ALA A 3 -2.13 14.26 -3.45
N PRO A 4 -0.98 13.64 -3.74
CA PRO A 4 0.30 14.35 -3.74
C PRO A 4 0.31 15.46 -4.79
N PRO A 5 0.84 16.65 -4.45
CA PRO A 5 0.92 17.77 -5.38
C PRO A 5 1.98 17.55 -6.47
N SER A 6 1.86 18.26 -7.59
CA SER A 6 2.74 18.10 -8.76
C SER A 6 4.23 18.29 -8.48
N TRP A 7 4.59 19.08 -7.47
CA TRP A 7 5.99 19.27 -7.13
C TRP A 7 6.64 18.00 -6.52
N VAL A 8 5.84 17.14 -5.83
CA VAL A 8 6.31 15.84 -5.35
C VAL A 8 6.66 14.94 -6.54
N LEU A 9 5.79 14.93 -7.56
CA LEU A 9 6.07 14.18 -8.79
C LEU A 9 7.31 14.71 -9.53
N LYS A 10 7.51 16.03 -9.56
CA LYS A 10 8.75 16.60 -10.13
C LYS A 10 10.01 16.16 -9.37
N LYS A 11 9.90 16.02 -8.04
CA LYS A 11 10.99 15.56 -7.19
C LYS A 11 11.25 14.07 -7.33
N TYR A 12 10.19 13.27 -7.48
CA TYR A 12 10.22 11.81 -7.54
C TYR A 12 9.37 11.31 -8.73
N PRO A 13 9.85 11.43 -9.97
CA PRO A 13 9.07 11.02 -11.14
C PRO A 13 8.80 9.50 -11.18
N ASP A 14 9.60 8.70 -10.49
CA ASP A 14 9.48 7.26 -10.37
C ASP A 14 8.53 6.79 -9.25
N MET A 15 7.86 7.74 -8.56
CA MET A 15 6.86 7.39 -7.54
C MET A 15 5.54 6.89 -8.12
N LEU A 16 5.31 7.07 -9.42
CA LEU A 16 4.06 6.71 -10.06
C LEU A 16 3.80 5.21 -9.97
N ALA A 17 2.55 4.86 -9.67
CA ALA A 17 2.11 3.47 -9.68
C ALA A 17 2.01 2.94 -11.11
N VAL A 18 2.17 1.64 -11.26
CA VAL A 18 2.02 0.91 -12.53
C VAL A 18 0.92 -0.14 -12.34
N ASP A 19 -0.02 -0.22 -13.27
CA ASP A 19 -1.09 -1.20 -13.22
C ASP A 19 -0.64 -2.61 -13.65
N SER A 20 -1.54 -3.58 -13.59
CA SER A 20 -1.25 -4.98 -13.94
C SER A 20 -0.86 -5.17 -15.41
N GLU A 21 -1.25 -4.26 -16.28
CA GLU A 21 -0.91 -4.27 -17.72
C GLU A 21 0.40 -3.54 -18.03
N GLY A 22 1.10 -3.05 -16.99
CA GLY A 22 2.37 -2.32 -17.15
C GLY A 22 2.20 -0.84 -17.53
N ARG A 23 0.98 -0.28 -17.45
CA ARG A 23 0.72 1.13 -17.77
C ARG A 23 0.98 2.00 -16.56
N LEU A 24 1.67 3.10 -16.78
CA LEU A 24 1.94 4.11 -15.76
C LEU A 24 0.63 4.86 -15.42
N ARG A 25 0.38 5.07 -14.13
CA ARG A 25 -0.73 5.93 -13.67
C ARG A 25 -0.28 7.37 -13.65
N GLU A 26 -0.92 8.21 -14.45
CA GLU A 26 -0.51 9.60 -14.63
C GLU A 26 -1.06 10.53 -13.54
N PHE A 27 -0.41 11.67 -13.39
CA PHE A 27 -0.88 12.79 -12.57
C PHE A 27 -2.17 13.40 -13.15
N GLY A 28 -3.03 13.91 -12.28
CA GLY A 28 -4.28 14.58 -12.65
C GLY A 28 -5.49 14.11 -11.87
N SER A 29 -5.28 13.12 -10.99
CA SER A 29 -6.26 12.61 -10.05
C SER A 29 -5.59 12.32 -8.70
N ARG A 30 -6.21 11.53 -7.84
CA ARG A 30 -5.64 11.03 -6.59
C ARG A 30 -5.02 9.65 -6.79
N ARG A 31 -4.13 9.22 -5.87
CA ARG A 31 -3.58 7.87 -5.77
C ARG A 31 -2.73 7.40 -6.97
N HIS A 32 -2.02 8.31 -7.59
CA HIS A 32 -1.10 7.98 -8.69
C HIS A 32 0.27 7.48 -8.20
N TYR A 33 0.45 7.27 -6.90
CA TYR A 33 1.71 6.86 -6.28
C TYR A 33 1.76 5.37 -5.92
N CYS A 34 2.97 4.84 -5.82
CA CYS A 34 3.24 3.53 -5.28
C CYS A 34 3.48 3.61 -3.76
N PHE A 35 2.77 2.79 -2.97
CA PHE A 35 2.95 2.74 -1.50
C PHE A 35 4.36 2.31 -1.07
N SER A 36 5.10 1.63 -1.94
CA SER A 36 6.48 1.19 -1.66
C SER A 36 7.54 2.23 -2.00
N HIS A 37 7.16 3.40 -2.54
CA HIS A 37 8.14 4.41 -2.94
C HIS A 37 8.66 5.19 -1.73
N GLU A 38 9.95 5.02 -1.40
CA GLU A 38 10.56 5.58 -0.18
C GLU A 38 10.50 7.11 -0.12
N GLY A 39 10.84 7.80 -1.21
CA GLY A 39 10.80 9.27 -1.26
C GLY A 39 9.38 9.83 -1.09
N TYR A 40 8.35 9.13 -1.57
CA TYR A 40 6.96 9.51 -1.30
C TYR A 40 6.60 9.31 0.18
N ARG A 41 6.98 8.18 0.77
CA ARG A 41 6.81 7.91 2.22
C ARG A 41 7.48 8.98 3.07
N GLU A 42 8.70 9.39 2.71
CA GLU A 42 9.41 10.48 3.38
C GLU A 42 8.62 11.80 3.33
N GLN A 43 8.11 12.20 2.16
CA GLN A 43 7.31 13.42 2.04
C GLN A 43 5.99 13.34 2.84
N CYS A 44 5.35 12.18 2.90
CA CYS A 44 4.20 11.96 3.77
C CYS A 44 4.56 12.10 5.24
N SER A 45 5.68 11.54 5.68
CA SER A 45 6.18 11.68 7.05
C SER A 45 6.43 13.13 7.42
N ILE A 46 7.05 13.92 6.53
CA ILE A 46 7.33 15.34 6.75
C ILE A 46 6.03 16.12 6.95
N ILE A 47 5.04 15.97 6.06
CA ILE A 47 3.80 16.74 6.17
C ILE A 47 2.95 16.31 7.38
N VAL A 48 2.89 15.02 7.68
CA VAL A 48 2.18 14.51 8.86
C VAL A 48 2.81 15.05 10.13
N ARG A 49 4.15 15.05 10.25
CA ARG A 49 4.86 15.62 11.39
C ARG A 49 4.58 17.09 11.56
N GLN A 50 4.67 17.89 10.51
CA GLN A 50 4.38 19.33 10.56
C GLN A 50 2.94 19.63 11.02
N LEU A 51 1.96 18.84 10.55
CA LEU A 51 0.58 18.99 10.97
C LEU A 51 0.39 18.57 12.44
N ALA A 52 0.97 17.44 12.84
CA ALA A 52 0.87 16.93 14.20
C ALA A 52 1.57 17.85 15.22
N GLU A 53 2.76 18.35 14.92
CA GLU A 53 3.46 19.36 15.76
C GLU A 53 2.62 20.62 15.95
N ARG A 54 2.02 21.11 14.86
CA ARG A 54 1.27 22.36 14.90
C ARG A 54 -0.06 22.24 15.61
N TYR A 55 -0.76 21.12 15.45
CA TYR A 55 -2.14 21.01 15.85
C TYR A 55 -2.39 19.90 16.90
N GLY A 56 -1.41 19.06 17.22
CA GLY A 56 -1.58 17.90 18.07
C GLY A 56 -2.09 18.20 19.48
N SER A 57 -1.75 19.36 20.04
CA SER A 57 -2.23 19.83 21.34
C SER A 57 -3.49 20.72 21.27
N ASN A 58 -4.07 20.90 20.08
CA ASN A 58 -5.26 21.74 19.92
C ASN A 58 -6.50 21.01 20.50
N PRO A 59 -7.19 21.57 21.52
CA PRO A 59 -8.31 20.92 22.18
C PRO A 59 -9.58 20.79 21.31
N TYR A 60 -9.59 21.38 20.13
CA TYR A 60 -10.68 21.27 19.15
C TYR A 60 -10.46 20.16 18.12
N ILE A 61 -9.34 19.43 18.19
CA ILE A 61 -9.13 18.23 17.35
C ILE A 61 -9.80 17.05 18.06
N GLU A 62 -10.90 16.59 17.51
CA GLU A 62 -11.67 15.45 18.01
C GLU A 62 -11.08 14.09 17.57
N ALA A 63 -10.51 14.05 16.37
CA ALA A 63 -9.85 12.87 15.80
C ALA A 63 -8.92 13.23 14.65
N TRP A 64 -7.97 12.33 14.35
CA TRP A 64 -7.10 12.40 13.16
C TRP A 64 -7.52 11.32 12.17
N GLN A 65 -7.73 11.69 10.92
CA GLN A 65 -7.89 10.72 9.84
C GLN A 65 -6.58 10.56 9.08
N THR A 66 -6.08 9.31 9.01
CA THR A 66 -4.94 8.99 8.15
C THR A 66 -5.40 8.86 6.71
N ASP A 67 -4.67 9.45 5.77
CA ASP A 67 -4.91 9.36 4.32
C ASP A 67 -6.41 9.47 3.94
N ASN A 68 -6.88 8.70 2.96
CA ASN A 68 -8.27 8.62 2.52
C ASN A 68 -8.54 7.33 1.74
N GLU A 69 -9.53 6.54 2.10
CA GLU A 69 -10.06 5.40 1.32
C GLU A 69 -8.97 4.49 0.71
N TYR A 70 -8.13 3.85 1.52
CA TYR A 70 -7.13 2.89 1.01
C TYR A 70 -7.76 1.87 0.06
N GLY A 71 -7.12 1.60 -1.06
CA GLY A 71 -7.57 0.64 -2.07
C GLY A 71 -8.63 1.15 -3.06
N CYS A 72 -9.18 2.35 -2.85
CA CYS A 72 -10.13 2.95 -3.78
C CYS A 72 -9.55 3.03 -5.21
N HIS A 73 -10.34 2.64 -6.22
CA HIS A 73 -9.96 2.63 -7.64
C HIS A 73 -8.76 1.72 -7.98
N ASP A 74 -8.69 0.54 -7.37
CA ASP A 74 -7.63 -0.47 -7.61
C ASP A 74 -6.21 0.09 -7.42
N THR A 75 -6.02 0.91 -6.39
CA THR A 75 -4.76 1.63 -6.18
C THR A 75 -3.86 1.03 -5.11
N THR A 76 -4.21 -0.12 -4.54
CA THR A 76 -3.40 -0.83 -3.55
C THR A 76 -2.17 -1.44 -4.20
N ILE A 77 -2.36 -2.12 -5.33
CA ILE A 77 -1.33 -2.89 -6.01
C ILE A 77 -0.63 -2.02 -7.05
N SER A 78 0.70 -2.02 -7.01
CA SER A 78 1.53 -1.37 -8.00
C SER A 78 2.61 -2.33 -8.52
N TYR A 79 2.79 -2.35 -9.82
CA TYR A 79 3.84 -3.12 -10.50
C TYR A 79 5.03 -2.24 -10.91
N SER A 80 5.30 -1.20 -10.14
CA SER A 80 6.41 -0.27 -10.36
C SER A 80 7.76 -0.86 -9.96
N SER A 81 8.84 -0.20 -10.38
CA SER A 81 10.21 -0.57 -9.96
C SER A 81 10.42 -0.48 -8.45
N SER A 82 9.77 0.48 -7.79
CA SER A 82 9.79 0.60 -6.32
C SER A 82 9.11 -0.59 -5.65
N ALA A 83 7.96 -1.03 -6.18
CA ALA A 83 7.28 -2.24 -5.69
C ALA A 83 8.13 -3.48 -5.90
N LEU A 84 8.79 -3.62 -7.06
CA LEU A 84 9.68 -4.75 -7.34
C LEU A 84 10.82 -4.85 -6.32
N LYS A 85 11.57 -3.76 -6.13
CA LYS A 85 12.70 -3.74 -5.16
C LYS A 85 12.25 -4.06 -3.74
N SER A 86 11.14 -3.44 -3.31
CA SER A 86 10.58 -3.65 -1.98
C SER A 86 10.05 -5.08 -1.82
N PHE A 87 9.45 -5.68 -2.84
CA PHE A 87 8.98 -7.06 -2.83
C PHE A 87 10.13 -8.06 -2.70
N GLN A 88 11.19 -7.89 -3.48
CA GLN A 88 12.41 -8.71 -3.39
C GLN A 88 13.02 -8.66 -1.98
N HIS A 89 13.12 -7.47 -1.41
CA HIS A 89 13.60 -7.29 -0.03
C HIS A 89 12.66 -7.93 1.01
N TRP A 90 11.35 -7.77 0.84
CA TRP A 90 10.34 -8.39 1.71
C TRP A 90 10.42 -9.92 1.66
N LEU A 91 10.55 -10.51 0.48
CA LEU A 91 10.74 -11.96 0.32
C LEU A 91 12.01 -12.43 1.01
N ALA A 92 13.14 -11.75 0.79
CA ALA A 92 14.39 -12.09 1.45
C ALA A 92 14.25 -12.11 2.99
N LYS A 93 13.53 -11.14 3.55
CA LYS A 93 13.24 -11.09 4.98
C LYS A 93 12.32 -12.23 5.44
N VAL A 94 11.24 -12.52 4.69
CA VAL A 94 10.28 -13.60 5.02
C VAL A 94 10.94 -14.96 5.03
N TYR A 95 11.83 -15.21 4.07
CA TYR A 95 12.52 -16.50 3.91
C TYR A 95 13.90 -16.54 4.58
N GLY A 96 14.26 -15.52 5.38
CA GLY A 96 15.54 -15.49 6.10
C GLY A 96 16.77 -15.51 5.19
N ASN A 97 16.67 -14.90 3.99
CA ASN A 97 17.66 -14.89 2.91
C ASN A 97 17.96 -16.29 2.31
N ASP A 98 17.08 -17.27 2.50
CA ASP A 98 17.20 -18.60 1.90
C ASP A 98 16.27 -18.72 0.67
N VAL A 99 16.84 -18.54 -0.52
CA VAL A 99 16.10 -18.64 -1.78
C VAL A 99 15.70 -20.08 -2.10
N ASN A 100 16.43 -21.10 -1.60
CA ASN A 100 16.09 -22.50 -1.82
C ASN A 100 14.79 -22.85 -1.08
N LYS A 101 14.61 -22.33 0.13
CA LYS A 101 13.37 -22.46 0.88
C LYS A 101 12.19 -21.81 0.17
N LEU A 102 12.38 -20.64 -0.43
CA LEU A 102 11.36 -20.01 -1.27
C LEU A 102 10.99 -20.89 -2.46
N ASN A 103 11.99 -21.45 -3.17
CA ASN A 103 11.77 -22.32 -4.31
C ASN A 103 10.98 -23.58 -3.93
N GLU A 104 11.32 -24.20 -2.79
CA GLU A 104 10.62 -25.35 -2.25
C GLU A 104 9.17 -25.01 -1.91
N ASP A 105 8.94 -23.95 -1.11
CA ASP A 105 7.61 -23.51 -0.68
C ASP A 105 6.70 -23.09 -1.85
N TRP A 106 7.28 -22.57 -2.93
CA TRP A 106 6.54 -22.17 -4.13
C TRP A 106 6.39 -23.30 -5.16
N GLY A 107 7.06 -24.44 -4.98
CA GLY A 107 7.06 -25.54 -5.93
C GLY A 107 7.71 -25.17 -7.27
N ASN A 108 8.74 -24.35 -7.26
CA ASN A 108 9.37 -23.75 -8.45
C ASN A 108 10.12 -24.75 -9.33
N VAL A 109 10.36 -25.97 -8.87
CA VAL A 109 10.90 -27.05 -9.72
C VAL A 109 10.00 -27.32 -10.93
N PHE A 110 8.70 -27.02 -10.81
CA PHE A 110 7.75 -27.13 -11.91
C PHE A 110 8.06 -26.06 -12.98
N TRP A 111 8.16 -26.47 -14.24
CA TRP A 111 8.54 -25.62 -15.38
C TRP A 111 9.88 -24.88 -15.23
N SER A 112 10.79 -25.39 -14.41
CA SER A 112 12.11 -24.80 -14.19
C SER A 112 12.06 -23.32 -13.75
N MET A 113 11.13 -23.02 -12.85
CA MET A 113 10.93 -21.65 -12.32
C MET A 113 11.78 -21.32 -11.10
N GLU A 114 12.78 -22.17 -10.77
CA GLU A 114 13.67 -21.95 -9.63
C GLU A 114 14.54 -20.72 -9.80
N TYR A 115 14.61 -19.91 -8.75
CA TYR A 115 15.45 -18.72 -8.66
C TYR A 115 16.78 -19.05 -7.96
N GLN A 116 17.86 -18.41 -8.40
CA GLN A 116 19.18 -18.51 -7.75
C GLN A 116 19.37 -17.37 -6.73
N SER A 117 18.65 -16.26 -6.91
CA SER A 117 18.71 -15.07 -6.04
C SER A 117 17.40 -14.30 -6.08
N TYR A 118 17.19 -13.43 -5.07
CA TYR A 118 15.96 -12.65 -4.98
C TYR A 118 15.84 -11.58 -6.07
N ASP A 119 16.92 -11.08 -6.64
CA ASP A 119 16.93 -10.09 -7.71
C ASP A 119 16.45 -10.65 -9.06
N GLU A 120 16.42 -11.97 -9.23
CA GLU A 120 15.81 -12.62 -10.39
C GLU A 120 14.28 -12.62 -10.34
N ILE A 121 13.69 -12.51 -9.14
CA ILE A 121 12.24 -12.55 -8.94
C ILE A 121 11.60 -11.29 -9.51
N ARG A 122 10.68 -11.45 -10.45
CA ARG A 122 9.90 -10.36 -11.03
C ARG A 122 8.54 -10.23 -10.33
N LEU A 123 7.75 -9.23 -10.71
CA LEU A 123 6.37 -9.11 -10.23
C LEU A 123 5.46 -10.07 -11.01
N PRO A 124 4.40 -10.62 -10.38
CA PRO A 124 3.56 -11.66 -10.97
C PRO A 124 2.50 -11.09 -11.93
N ASN A 125 2.95 -10.26 -12.86
CA ASN A 125 2.13 -9.74 -13.96
C ASN A 125 2.84 -9.97 -15.28
N LEU A 126 2.15 -9.81 -16.39
CA LEU A 126 2.66 -9.95 -17.76
C LEU A 126 3.26 -11.33 -18.09
N THR A 127 2.93 -12.35 -17.31
CA THR A 127 3.23 -13.75 -17.64
C THR A 127 2.33 -14.21 -18.78
N VAL A 128 2.79 -15.18 -19.59
CA VAL A 128 2.03 -15.69 -20.75
C VAL A 128 0.71 -16.34 -20.32
N THR A 129 0.74 -17.05 -19.20
CA THR A 129 -0.43 -17.61 -18.53
C THR A 129 -0.47 -17.11 -17.10
N GLU A 130 -1.35 -17.67 -16.27
CA GLU A 130 -1.40 -17.31 -14.84
C GLU A 130 -0.03 -17.53 -14.17
N PRO A 131 0.41 -16.61 -13.33
CA PRO A 131 1.65 -16.77 -12.59
C PRO A 131 1.54 -17.90 -11.56
N ASN A 132 2.67 -18.37 -11.03
CA ASN A 132 2.70 -19.30 -9.91
C ASN A 132 1.78 -18.78 -8.77
N PRO A 133 0.78 -19.57 -8.30
CA PRO A 133 -0.18 -19.13 -7.29
C PRO A 133 0.47 -18.68 -5.98
N SER A 134 1.56 -19.34 -5.56
CA SER A 134 2.32 -18.96 -4.36
C SER A 134 2.99 -17.59 -4.53
N HIS A 135 3.53 -17.33 -5.73
CA HIS A 135 4.10 -16.03 -6.09
C HIS A 135 3.02 -14.92 -6.07
N ALA A 136 1.88 -15.17 -6.71
CA ALA A 136 0.77 -14.21 -6.72
C ALA A 136 0.24 -13.93 -5.30
N LEU A 137 0.12 -14.95 -4.45
CA LEU A 137 -0.30 -14.80 -3.07
C LEU A 137 0.73 -14.03 -2.23
N ALA A 138 2.02 -14.35 -2.39
CA ALA A 138 3.10 -13.62 -1.72
C ALA A 138 3.09 -12.14 -2.11
N PHE A 139 2.88 -11.82 -3.38
CA PHE A 139 2.78 -10.43 -3.82
C PHE A 139 1.55 -9.71 -3.26
N ARG A 140 0.40 -10.36 -3.15
CA ARG A 140 -0.79 -9.80 -2.47
C ARG A 140 -0.51 -9.51 -0.99
N ARG A 141 0.13 -10.43 -0.27
CA ARG A 141 0.52 -10.22 1.13
C ARG A 141 1.51 -9.08 1.28
N PHE A 142 2.48 -9.01 0.38
CA PHE A 142 3.42 -7.89 0.34
C PHE A 142 2.69 -6.56 0.12
N THR A 143 1.83 -6.44 -0.88
CA THR A 143 1.11 -5.18 -1.18
C THR A 143 0.21 -4.76 -0.01
N SER A 144 -0.46 -5.71 0.65
CA SER A 144 -1.20 -5.46 1.89
C SER A 144 -0.29 -4.86 2.97
N SER A 145 0.86 -5.47 3.23
CA SER A 145 1.82 -4.98 4.22
C SER A 145 2.37 -3.58 3.89
N GLN A 146 2.40 -3.19 2.61
CA GLN A 146 2.81 -1.84 2.22
C GLN A 146 1.77 -0.78 2.62
N VAL A 147 0.48 -1.10 2.53
CA VAL A 147 -0.60 -0.22 3.00
C VAL A 147 -0.54 -0.09 4.53
N SER A 148 -0.45 -1.20 5.25
CA SER A 148 -0.37 -1.21 6.72
C SER A 148 0.84 -0.43 7.21
N SER A 149 2.01 -0.67 6.65
CA SER A 149 3.23 0.06 7.05
C SER A 149 3.18 1.54 6.67
N PHE A 150 2.52 1.91 5.57
CA PHE A 150 2.31 3.30 5.20
C PHE A 150 1.34 4.01 6.17
N ASN A 151 0.29 3.32 6.63
CA ASN A 151 -0.59 3.83 7.67
C ASN A 151 0.18 4.00 8.99
N ARG A 152 0.94 3.00 9.40
CA ARG A 152 1.71 2.99 10.65
C ARG A 152 2.67 4.17 10.77
N ILE A 153 3.37 4.54 9.71
CA ILE A 153 4.23 5.74 9.69
C ILE A 153 3.45 6.99 10.09
N GLN A 154 2.21 7.13 9.62
CA GLN A 154 1.39 8.30 9.92
C GLN A 154 0.88 8.26 11.37
N THR A 155 0.38 7.12 11.83
CA THR A 155 -0.16 6.96 13.18
C THR A 155 0.92 7.14 14.24
N GLU A 156 2.10 6.56 14.06
CA GLU A 156 3.25 6.72 14.95
C GLU A 156 3.63 8.20 15.11
N ILE A 157 3.74 8.94 14.01
CA ILE A 157 4.06 10.36 14.04
C ILE A 157 2.96 11.17 14.75
N ILE A 158 1.68 10.91 14.47
CA ILE A 158 0.58 11.62 15.10
C ILE A 158 0.61 11.39 16.61
N ARG A 159 0.86 10.16 17.07
CA ARG A 159 0.91 9.80 18.50
C ARG A 159 2.06 10.44 19.27
N GLU A 160 3.12 10.91 18.59
CA GLU A 160 4.18 11.69 19.24
C GLU A 160 3.66 13.06 19.76
N TYR A 161 2.60 13.62 19.16
CA TYR A 161 2.13 14.98 19.38
C TYR A 161 0.68 15.10 19.85
N SER A 162 -0.13 14.04 19.70
CA SER A 162 -1.57 14.07 20.00
C SER A 162 -2.05 12.80 20.69
N SER A 163 -2.95 12.99 21.66
CA SER A 163 -3.71 11.91 22.30
C SER A 163 -5.10 11.73 21.69
N ALA A 164 -5.49 12.54 20.72
CA ALA A 164 -6.77 12.40 20.04
C ALA A 164 -6.82 11.08 19.24
N PRO A 165 -7.99 10.42 19.17
CA PRO A 165 -8.14 9.15 18.48
C PRO A 165 -7.81 9.27 17.00
N ILE A 166 -7.29 8.17 16.44
CA ILE A 166 -6.94 8.07 15.02
C ILE A 166 -7.93 7.13 14.33
N ILE A 167 -8.40 7.56 13.16
CA ILE A 167 -9.35 6.85 12.31
C ILE A 167 -8.83 6.73 10.87
N HIS A 168 -9.45 5.84 10.09
CA HIS A 168 -9.34 5.81 8.65
C HIS A 168 -10.71 5.49 8.04
N ASN A 169 -11.11 6.22 6.99
CA ASN A 169 -12.37 5.99 6.30
C ASN A 169 -12.25 4.84 5.29
N PHE A 170 -12.44 3.61 5.77
CA PHE A 170 -12.39 2.43 4.92
C PHE A 170 -13.51 2.44 3.88
N MET A 171 -13.19 2.01 2.66
CA MET A 171 -14.19 1.75 1.62
C MET A 171 -14.78 0.35 1.79
N GLY A 172 -16.09 0.23 1.61
CA GLY A 172 -16.73 -1.08 1.48
C GLY A 172 -16.25 -1.83 0.24
N ARG A 173 -16.26 -3.17 0.30
CA ARG A 173 -15.90 -4.09 -0.80
C ARG A 173 -14.44 -4.06 -1.27
N ILE A 174 -13.53 -3.36 -0.61
CA ILE A 174 -12.10 -3.43 -0.88
C ILE A 174 -11.53 -4.67 -0.19
N THR A 175 -10.89 -5.54 -0.96
CA THR A 175 -10.29 -6.81 -0.49
C THR A 175 -8.81 -6.93 -0.83
N ASP A 176 -8.19 -5.83 -1.29
CA ASP A 176 -6.81 -5.85 -1.78
C ASP A 176 -5.76 -5.75 -0.67
N PHE A 177 -6.18 -5.45 0.55
CA PHE A 177 -5.32 -5.43 1.74
C PHE A 177 -6.08 -5.92 2.97
N ASP A 178 -5.35 -6.27 4.01
CA ASP A 178 -5.89 -6.71 5.29
C ASP A 178 -6.31 -5.51 6.14
N HIS A 179 -7.61 -5.33 6.29
CA HIS A 179 -8.20 -4.25 7.09
C HIS A 179 -7.91 -4.40 8.58
N PHE A 180 -7.76 -5.62 9.09
CA PHE A 180 -7.42 -5.86 10.49
C PHE A 180 -6.01 -5.37 10.79
N GLU A 181 -5.04 -5.66 9.91
CA GLU A 181 -3.67 -5.22 10.08
C GLU A 181 -3.55 -3.68 10.10
N VAL A 182 -4.30 -2.97 9.24
CA VAL A 182 -4.38 -1.50 9.29
C VAL A 182 -5.11 -1.04 10.55
N GLY A 183 -6.17 -1.76 10.94
CA GLY A 183 -7.00 -1.45 12.11
C GLY A 183 -6.27 -1.53 13.44
N GLU A 184 -5.20 -2.33 13.56
CA GLU A 184 -4.37 -2.41 14.76
C GLU A 184 -3.73 -1.07 15.16
N ASP A 185 -3.51 -0.19 14.19
CA ASP A 185 -2.93 1.13 14.40
C ASP A 185 -3.97 2.24 14.64
N LEU A 186 -5.28 1.91 14.63
CA LEU A 186 -6.39 2.84 14.74
C LEU A 186 -7.14 2.69 16.07
N ASP A 187 -7.77 3.76 16.53
CA ASP A 187 -8.56 3.76 17.76
C ASP A 187 -10.05 3.52 17.50
N ILE A 188 -10.54 3.92 16.33
CA ILE A 188 -11.96 3.84 15.97
C ILE A 188 -12.09 3.23 14.59
N ALA A 189 -12.85 2.14 14.47
CA ALA A 189 -13.24 1.60 13.17
C ALA A 189 -14.24 2.55 12.49
N SER A 190 -13.88 3.05 11.34
CA SER A 190 -14.75 3.94 10.56
C SER A 190 -14.72 3.57 9.08
N TRP A 191 -15.81 3.85 8.39
CA TRP A 191 -15.95 3.53 6.96
C TRP A 191 -16.87 4.51 6.27
N ASP A 192 -16.67 4.66 4.98
CA ASP A 192 -17.57 5.44 4.14
C ASP A 192 -18.87 4.69 3.88
N SER A 193 -19.99 5.38 4.04
CA SER A 193 -21.32 4.84 3.81
C SER A 193 -22.10 5.72 2.83
N TYR A 194 -22.50 5.12 1.71
CA TYR A 194 -23.28 5.76 0.65
C TYR A 194 -24.61 5.00 0.46
N PRO A 195 -25.60 5.15 1.37
CA PRO A 195 -26.81 4.31 1.37
C PRO A 195 -27.58 4.32 0.05
N LEU A 196 -27.68 5.48 -0.64
CA LEU A 196 -28.39 5.60 -1.92
C LEU A 196 -27.63 4.89 -3.05
N GLY A 197 -26.31 5.08 -3.15
CA GLY A 197 -25.46 4.36 -4.10
C GLY A 197 -25.51 2.86 -3.89
N PHE A 198 -25.47 2.42 -2.64
CA PHE A 198 -25.57 1.01 -2.30
C PHE A 198 -26.90 0.35 -2.70
N LEU A 199 -28.00 1.11 -2.60
CA LEU A 199 -29.33 0.65 -3.03
C LEU A 199 -29.43 0.59 -4.55
N LEU A 200 -28.86 1.55 -5.25
CA LEU A 200 -28.83 1.58 -6.74
C LEU A 200 -27.97 0.44 -7.29
N ASP A 201 -26.83 0.15 -6.70
CA ASP A 201 -25.97 -0.98 -7.10
C ASP A 201 -26.65 -2.36 -6.90
N ARG A 202 -27.65 -2.44 -6.04
CA ARG A 202 -28.44 -3.69 -5.82
C ARG A 202 -29.70 -3.77 -6.68
N ALA A 203 -30.14 -2.65 -7.23
CA ALA A 203 -31.36 -2.58 -8.05
C ALA A 203 -31.07 -2.71 -9.55
N GLY A 204 -29.77 -2.83 -9.95
CA GLY A 204 -29.34 -3.02 -11.34
C GLY A 204 -29.03 -4.45 -11.70
#